data_bcc4dd546c2517d594055034dce2d794
#
_entry.id   bcc4dd546c2517d594055034dce2d794
#
_cell.length_a   1.000
_cell.length_b   1.000
_cell.length_c   1.000
_cell.angle_alpha   90.00
_cell.angle_beta   90.00
_cell.angle_gamma   90.00
#
_symmetry.space_group_name_H-M   'P 1'
#
loop_
_entity.id
_entity.type
_entity.pdbx_description
1 polymer ?
#
loop_
_entity_poly.entity_id
_entity_poly.type
_entity_poly.pdbx_seq_one_letter_code
_entity_poly.pdbx_strand_id
1 'polypeptide(L)'
;MPTMSTTPARIPVTVLTGFLGSGKTTLLNRILTEQHGKRIAVIENEFGEVGVDHQLVIGAEEELFETNNGCICCTVRGDLLRILNQLLKRRDRFDYVIIETTGMADPGPVAQTFFLDDDLKQQFVLDAIVTVVDAQHFEQHLDELDEPGEQVAFADVLLLNKTDLVEPGDLERIERRVRAINKTARVFRTRNADVAIERVLNVGAFDLQRAMAVDGAFLEPEYPFEWAGAYQLAAGRHKLLTGAAHSGQHDHDCETGDHAHDHHD
;
A
#
# COMPACT_ATOMS: atom_id res chain seq x y z
N MET A 1 -14.63 -40.93 18.80
CA MET A 1 -14.01 -39.66 19.20
C MET A 1 -14.13 -38.72 18.03
N PRO A 2 -14.78 -37.55 18.14
CA PRO A 2 -14.84 -36.63 17.02
C PRO A 2 -13.43 -36.03 16.82
N THR A 3 -12.89 -36.18 15.62
CA THR A 3 -11.68 -35.52 15.18
C THR A 3 -11.96 -34.01 15.20
N MET A 4 -11.32 -33.30 16.11
CA MET A 4 -11.29 -31.82 16.07
C MET A 4 -10.66 -31.42 14.76
N SER A 5 -11.46 -30.87 13.84
CA SER A 5 -10.99 -30.20 12.65
C SER A 5 -10.28 -28.93 13.12
N THR A 6 -8.96 -29.01 13.25
CA THR A 6 -8.15 -27.78 13.46
C THR A 6 -8.15 -27.01 12.16
N THR A 7 -8.95 -25.96 12.09
CA THR A 7 -8.81 -24.98 11.00
C THR A 7 -7.34 -24.54 10.96
N PRO A 8 -6.67 -24.64 9.81
CA PRO A 8 -5.25 -24.26 9.73
C PRO A 8 -5.12 -22.78 10.10
N ALA A 9 -4.08 -22.47 10.88
CA ALA A 9 -3.82 -21.09 11.28
C ALA A 9 -3.67 -20.19 10.04
N ARG A 10 -4.28 -19.01 10.08
CA ARG A 10 -4.16 -18.01 9.01
C ARG A 10 -2.72 -17.51 8.91
N ILE A 11 -2.28 -17.22 7.71
CA ILE A 11 -0.94 -16.68 7.42
C ILE A 11 -0.94 -15.20 7.73
N PRO A 12 -0.07 -14.71 8.62
CA PRO A 12 0.03 -13.28 8.89
C PRO A 12 0.69 -12.53 7.72
N VAL A 13 0.19 -11.32 7.47
CA VAL A 13 0.65 -10.43 6.41
C VAL A 13 1.00 -9.08 6.99
N THR A 14 2.19 -8.57 6.70
CA THR A 14 2.56 -7.17 6.97
C THR A 14 2.61 -6.40 5.66
N VAL A 15 1.96 -5.24 5.62
CA VAL A 15 2.13 -4.25 4.56
C VAL A 15 3.25 -3.31 4.97
N LEU A 16 4.33 -3.28 4.20
CA LEU A 16 5.46 -2.38 4.37
C LEU A 16 5.33 -1.21 3.40
N THR A 17 5.15 -0.02 3.93
CA THR A 17 4.98 1.21 3.15
C THR A 17 5.90 2.33 3.66
N GLY A 18 5.86 3.46 2.99
CA GLY A 18 6.65 4.65 3.30
C GLY A 18 7.15 5.33 2.04
N PHE A 19 7.38 6.61 2.08
CA PHE A 19 7.74 7.41 0.93
C PHE A 19 9.08 6.98 0.28
N LEU A 20 9.33 7.46 -0.93
CA LEU A 20 10.56 7.16 -1.68
C LEU A 20 11.81 7.48 -0.83
N GLY A 21 12.78 6.56 -0.83
CA GLY A 21 14.03 6.74 -0.09
C GLY A 21 13.92 6.64 1.44
N SER A 22 12.77 6.37 2.05
CA SER A 22 12.59 6.32 3.50
C SER A 22 13.37 5.19 4.18
N GLY A 23 13.70 4.11 3.44
CA GLY A 23 14.45 2.96 3.96
C GLY A 23 13.64 1.66 4.04
N LYS A 24 12.54 1.53 3.28
CA LYS A 24 11.73 0.29 3.18
C LYS A 24 12.59 -0.91 2.80
N THR A 25 13.29 -0.83 1.68
CA THR A 25 14.17 -1.89 1.20
C THR A 25 15.30 -2.21 2.20
N THR A 26 15.78 -1.22 2.96
CA THR A 26 16.76 -1.46 4.06
C THR A 26 16.13 -2.30 5.17
N LEU A 27 14.90 -1.98 5.58
CA LEU A 27 14.17 -2.77 6.57
C LEU A 27 13.88 -4.18 6.05
N LEU A 28 13.41 -4.30 4.80
CA LEU A 28 13.13 -5.58 4.18
C LEU A 28 14.37 -6.47 4.13
N ASN A 29 15.51 -5.95 3.68
CA ASN A 29 16.78 -6.69 3.66
C ASN A 29 17.20 -7.15 5.06
N ARG A 30 17.02 -6.32 6.10
CA ARG A 30 17.26 -6.75 7.49
C ARG A 30 16.36 -7.90 7.88
N ILE A 31 15.06 -7.79 7.62
CA ILE A 31 14.11 -8.86 7.93
C ILE A 31 14.53 -10.15 7.24
N LEU A 32 14.95 -10.12 5.98
CA LEU A 32 15.32 -11.31 5.22
C LEU A 32 16.67 -11.91 5.67
N THR A 33 17.57 -11.11 6.22
CA THR A 33 18.92 -11.57 6.62
C THR A 33 19.06 -11.94 8.10
N GLU A 34 18.18 -11.40 8.97
CA GLU A 34 18.22 -11.72 10.40
C GLU A 34 17.60 -13.09 10.68
N GLN A 35 18.16 -13.80 11.68
CA GLN A 35 17.68 -15.13 12.08
C GLN A 35 16.47 -15.02 13.02
N HIS A 36 15.26 -14.94 12.48
CA HIS A 36 14.02 -14.87 13.25
C HIS A 36 13.18 -16.17 13.17
N GLY A 37 13.69 -17.21 12.47
CA GLY A 37 13.08 -18.53 12.39
C GLY A 37 11.79 -18.61 11.56
N LYS A 38 11.45 -17.58 10.77
CA LYS A 38 10.27 -17.56 9.89
C LYS A 38 10.70 -17.68 8.43
N ARG A 39 9.91 -18.39 7.65
CA ARG A 39 10.03 -18.42 6.18
C ARG A 39 9.10 -17.33 5.64
N ILE A 40 9.67 -16.30 5.06
CA ILE A 40 8.93 -15.13 4.60
C ILE A 40 8.79 -15.18 3.09
N ALA A 41 7.56 -15.00 2.59
CA ALA A 41 7.29 -14.67 1.21
C ALA A 41 7.19 -13.14 1.09
N VAL A 42 7.89 -12.55 0.13
CA VAL A 42 7.84 -11.12 -0.15
C VAL A 42 7.14 -10.88 -1.47
N ILE A 43 6.21 -9.95 -1.48
CA ILE A 43 5.57 -9.41 -2.69
C ILE A 43 6.04 -7.96 -2.81
N GLU A 44 6.85 -7.69 -3.80
CA GLU A 44 7.22 -6.32 -4.17
C GLU A 44 6.20 -5.80 -5.18
N ASN A 45 5.53 -4.72 -4.84
CA ASN A 45 4.49 -4.12 -5.66
C ASN A 45 5.00 -2.79 -6.20
N GLU A 46 5.71 -2.81 -7.33
CA GLU A 46 6.12 -1.60 -8.03
C GLU A 46 5.02 -1.12 -8.99
N PHE A 47 4.42 0.02 -8.67
CA PHE A 47 3.49 0.71 -9.55
C PHE A 47 4.26 1.68 -10.45
N GLY A 48 4.48 1.34 -11.71
CA GLY A 48 5.15 2.19 -12.69
C GLY A 48 4.71 1.89 -14.12
N GLU A 49 4.73 2.92 -14.98
CA GLU A 49 4.23 2.90 -16.38
C GLU A 49 4.98 1.99 -17.37
N VAL A 50 5.98 1.24 -16.94
CA VAL A 50 6.77 0.37 -17.82
C VAL A 50 6.94 -0.98 -17.14
N GLY A 51 6.35 -2.01 -17.74
CA GLY A 51 6.47 -3.44 -17.50
C GLY A 51 7.31 -3.85 -16.28
N VAL A 52 6.67 -3.88 -15.10
CA VAL A 52 7.38 -4.18 -13.87
C VAL A 52 7.19 -5.64 -13.53
N ASP A 53 8.29 -6.31 -13.38
CA ASP A 53 8.37 -7.68 -12.89
C ASP A 53 7.98 -7.69 -11.41
N HIS A 54 6.83 -8.27 -11.08
CA HIS A 54 6.50 -8.56 -9.69
C HIS A 54 7.42 -9.67 -9.20
N GLN A 55 8.37 -9.30 -8.36
CA GLN A 55 9.31 -10.25 -7.79
C GLN A 55 8.75 -10.87 -6.52
N LEU A 56 8.69 -12.18 -6.50
CA LEU A 56 8.32 -12.96 -5.31
C LEU A 56 9.58 -13.66 -4.79
N VAL A 57 10.03 -13.29 -3.60
CA VAL A 57 11.17 -13.93 -2.93
C VAL A 57 10.66 -14.86 -1.83
N ILE A 58 11.00 -16.13 -1.90
CA ILE A 58 10.66 -17.12 -0.85
C ILE A 58 11.97 -17.63 -0.22
N GLY A 59 12.32 -17.09 0.94
CA GLY A 59 13.42 -17.60 1.76
C GLY A 59 14.82 -17.39 1.16
N ALA A 60 15.84 -18.00 1.79
CA ALA A 60 17.25 -17.87 1.44
C ALA A 60 17.68 -18.56 0.11
N GLU A 61 16.77 -19.19 -0.59
CA GLU A 61 16.97 -19.69 -1.95
C GLU A 61 16.07 -18.86 -2.89
N GLU A 62 16.69 -17.97 -3.64
CA GLU A 62 16.04 -17.05 -4.59
C GLU A 62 15.27 -17.83 -5.68
N GLU A 63 14.00 -18.09 -5.50
CA GLU A 63 13.08 -18.37 -6.60
C GLU A 63 12.36 -17.09 -6.97
N LEU A 64 12.93 -16.32 -7.89
CA LEU A 64 12.29 -15.18 -8.54
C LEU A 64 11.16 -15.69 -9.45
N PHE A 65 9.93 -15.26 -9.18
CA PHE A 65 8.80 -15.53 -10.07
C PHE A 65 8.48 -14.26 -10.85
N GLU A 66 8.94 -14.23 -12.10
CA GLU A 66 8.48 -13.25 -13.08
C GLU A 66 7.04 -13.61 -13.49
N THR A 67 6.09 -12.75 -13.23
CA THR A 67 4.76 -12.85 -13.82
C THR A 67 4.73 -11.98 -15.07
N ASN A 68 5.15 -12.55 -16.20
CA ASN A 68 4.92 -11.93 -17.51
C ASN A 68 3.43 -11.92 -17.82
N ASN A 69 2.79 -10.77 -17.72
CA ASN A 69 1.64 -10.42 -18.56
C ASN A 69 1.32 -8.94 -18.40
N GLY A 70 1.72 -8.16 -19.36
CA GLY A 70 1.29 -6.78 -19.53
C GLY A 70 -0.20 -6.70 -19.80
N CYS A 71 -0.92 -6.01 -18.93
CA CYS A 71 -2.13 -5.29 -19.28
C CYS A 71 -2.39 -4.20 -18.24
N ILE A 72 -2.22 -2.96 -18.64
CA ILE A 72 -2.24 -1.74 -17.80
C ILE A 72 -3.67 -1.35 -17.33
N CYS A 73 -4.64 -2.23 -17.31
CA CYS A 73 -6.03 -1.84 -17.09
C CYS A 73 -6.77 -2.52 -15.94
N CYS A 74 -6.16 -3.32 -15.10
CA CYS A 74 -6.88 -3.95 -13.99
C CYS A 74 -6.15 -3.67 -12.69
N THR A 75 -6.71 -2.69 -11.98
CA THR A 75 -6.58 -2.42 -10.54
C THR A 75 -5.56 -3.29 -9.78
N VAL A 76 -4.65 -2.59 -9.10
CA VAL A 76 -3.72 -3.06 -8.05
C VAL A 76 -4.23 -4.30 -7.29
N ARG A 77 -5.51 -4.31 -6.97
CA ARG A 77 -6.21 -5.36 -6.23
C ARG A 77 -6.30 -6.69 -6.99
N GLY A 78 -6.60 -6.67 -8.30
CA GLY A 78 -6.73 -7.91 -9.09
C GLY A 78 -5.42 -8.67 -9.22
N ASP A 79 -4.32 -7.96 -9.38
CA ASP A 79 -2.99 -8.56 -9.49
C ASP A 79 -2.52 -9.10 -8.13
N LEU A 80 -2.74 -8.36 -7.05
CA LEU A 80 -2.45 -8.83 -5.69
C LEU A 80 -3.24 -10.09 -5.34
N LEU A 81 -4.53 -10.14 -5.66
CA LEU A 81 -5.37 -11.33 -5.48
C LEU A 81 -4.80 -12.54 -6.23
N ARG A 82 -4.38 -12.36 -7.48
CA ARG A 82 -3.78 -13.42 -8.29
C ARG A 82 -2.48 -13.94 -7.68
N ILE A 83 -1.60 -13.04 -7.21
CA ILE A 83 -0.32 -13.40 -6.58
C ILE A 83 -0.58 -14.15 -5.26
N LEU A 84 -1.45 -13.65 -4.41
CA LEU A 84 -1.79 -14.30 -3.14
C LEU A 84 -2.39 -15.70 -3.35
N ASN A 85 -3.25 -15.87 -4.37
CA ASN A 85 -3.79 -17.17 -4.73
C ASN A 85 -2.72 -18.12 -5.29
N GLN A 86 -1.70 -17.63 -5.99
CA GLN A 86 -0.55 -18.43 -6.41
C GLN A 86 0.31 -18.84 -5.20
N LEU A 87 0.53 -17.93 -4.25
CA LEU A 87 1.22 -18.23 -3.01
C LEU A 87 0.54 -19.34 -2.22
N LEU A 88 -0.78 -19.34 -2.13
CA LEU A 88 -1.53 -20.39 -1.42
C LEU A 88 -1.27 -21.81 -1.96
N LYS A 89 -0.94 -21.96 -3.24
CA LYS A 89 -0.54 -23.26 -3.82
C LYS A 89 0.79 -23.77 -3.28
N ARG A 90 1.56 -22.91 -2.59
CA ARG A 90 2.88 -23.19 -2.01
C ARG A 90 2.93 -22.88 -0.52
N ARG A 91 1.76 -22.98 0.15
CA ARG A 91 1.59 -22.64 1.57
C ARG A 91 2.57 -23.35 2.50
N ASP A 92 3.07 -24.51 2.12
CA ASP A 92 4.05 -25.30 2.86
C ASP A 92 5.45 -24.67 2.90
N ARG A 93 5.72 -23.67 2.04
CA ARG A 93 7.04 -23.06 1.90
C ARG A 93 7.27 -21.82 2.74
N PHE A 94 6.21 -21.16 3.25
CA PHE A 94 6.32 -19.91 4.00
C PHE A 94 5.34 -19.89 5.17
N ASP A 95 5.68 -19.08 6.16
CA ASP A 95 4.91 -18.90 7.41
C ASP A 95 4.39 -17.48 7.56
N TYR A 96 4.87 -16.56 6.72
CA TYR A 96 4.60 -15.13 6.79
C TYR A 96 4.68 -14.49 5.41
N VAL A 97 3.92 -13.41 5.19
CA VAL A 97 3.97 -12.64 3.95
C VAL A 97 4.29 -11.18 4.28
N ILE A 98 5.18 -10.58 3.50
CA ILE A 98 5.41 -9.14 3.49
C ILE A 98 5.03 -8.61 2.12
N ILE A 99 4.25 -7.53 2.08
CA ILE A 99 3.92 -6.80 0.85
C ILE A 99 4.59 -5.45 0.93
N GLU A 100 5.63 -5.23 0.14
CA GLU A 100 6.25 -3.90 0.00
C GLU A 100 5.50 -3.11 -1.06
N THR A 101 4.99 -1.93 -0.68
CA THR A 101 4.37 -1.00 -1.62
C THR A 101 5.39 -0.03 -2.19
N THR A 102 5.10 0.55 -3.36
CA THR A 102 5.91 1.65 -3.90
C THR A 102 5.89 2.86 -2.95
N GLY A 103 6.89 3.74 -3.11
CA GLY A 103 7.01 4.92 -2.25
C GLY A 103 5.87 5.94 -2.38
N MET A 104 5.07 5.87 -3.44
CA MET A 104 3.95 6.77 -3.70
C MET A 104 2.58 6.10 -3.48
N ALA A 105 2.53 4.85 -3.03
CA ALA A 105 1.28 4.13 -2.88
C ALA A 105 0.59 4.44 -1.55
N ASP A 106 -0.74 4.60 -1.60
CA ASP A 106 -1.62 4.49 -0.46
C ASP A 106 -1.70 3.01 -0.03
N PRO A 107 -1.40 2.66 1.24
CA PRO A 107 -1.51 1.29 1.74
C PRO A 107 -2.96 0.83 1.93
N GLY A 108 -3.93 1.73 1.93
CA GLY A 108 -5.35 1.44 2.16
C GLY A 108 -5.91 0.37 1.23
N PRO A 109 -5.83 0.52 -0.10
CA PRO A 109 -6.32 -0.47 -1.08
C PRO A 109 -5.67 -1.86 -0.93
N VAL A 110 -4.37 -1.91 -0.59
CA VAL A 110 -3.67 -3.18 -0.32
C VAL A 110 -4.24 -3.85 0.92
N ALA A 111 -4.39 -3.11 2.02
CA ALA A 111 -4.96 -3.61 3.27
C ALA A 111 -6.42 -4.04 3.09
N GLN A 112 -7.22 -3.25 2.37
CA GLN A 112 -8.63 -3.52 2.07
C GLN A 112 -8.84 -4.87 1.38
N THR A 113 -7.91 -5.31 0.53
CA THR A 113 -7.99 -6.58 -0.20
C THR A 113 -8.20 -7.76 0.73
N PHE A 114 -7.62 -7.75 1.93
CA PHE A 114 -7.75 -8.81 2.94
C PHE A 114 -9.11 -8.84 3.64
N PHE A 115 -9.97 -7.84 3.43
CA PHE A 115 -11.29 -7.74 4.05
C PHE A 115 -12.45 -7.88 3.07
N LEU A 116 -12.21 -7.71 1.78
CA LEU A 116 -13.24 -7.76 0.76
C LEU A 116 -13.30 -9.11 0.01
N ASP A 117 -12.24 -9.92 0.10
CA ASP A 117 -12.19 -11.24 -0.52
C ASP A 117 -12.37 -12.32 0.54
N ASP A 118 -13.41 -13.17 0.40
CA ASP A 118 -13.77 -14.15 1.41
C ASP A 118 -12.77 -15.33 1.49
N ASP A 119 -12.12 -15.68 0.40
CA ASP A 119 -11.11 -16.73 0.36
C ASP A 119 -9.83 -16.24 1.07
N LEU A 120 -9.43 -15.01 0.82
CA LEU A 120 -8.27 -14.42 1.49
C LEU A 120 -8.47 -14.25 2.99
N LYS A 121 -9.67 -13.82 3.44
CA LYS A 121 -10.01 -13.73 4.88
C LYS A 121 -9.81 -15.04 5.64
N GLN A 122 -10.07 -16.16 4.97
CA GLN A 122 -9.95 -17.48 5.59
C GLN A 122 -8.49 -17.95 5.68
N GLN A 123 -7.64 -17.50 4.76
CA GLN A 123 -6.26 -17.98 4.61
C GLN A 123 -5.23 -17.03 5.22
N PHE A 124 -5.49 -15.72 5.15
CA PHE A 124 -4.57 -14.69 5.62
C PHE A 124 -5.16 -13.87 6.76
N VAL A 125 -4.30 -13.22 7.52
CA VAL A 125 -4.66 -12.22 8.52
C VAL A 125 -3.70 -11.03 8.40
N LEU A 126 -4.24 -9.82 8.27
CA LEU A 126 -3.42 -8.63 8.27
C LEU A 126 -2.86 -8.41 9.68
N ASP A 127 -1.55 -8.47 9.82
CA ASP A 127 -0.82 -8.34 11.09
C ASP A 127 -0.62 -6.87 11.46
N ALA A 128 -0.07 -6.10 10.51
CA ALA A 128 0.19 -4.67 10.69
C ALA A 128 0.46 -3.97 9.35
N ILE A 129 0.23 -2.65 9.32
CA ILE A 129 0.80 -1.73 8.36
C ILE A 129 2.02 -1.07 9.01
N VAL A 130 3.20 -1.35 8.48
CA VAL A 130 4.48 -0.78 8.93
C VAL A 130 4.91 0.31 7.98
N THR A 131 4.96 1.55 8.47
CA THR A 131 5.34 2.71 7.68
C THR A 131 6.73 3.19 8.06
N VAL A 132 7.62 3.29 7.07
CA VAL A 132 8.96 3.88 7.26
C VAL A 132 8.94 5.34 6.84
N VAL A 133 9.30 6.22 7.75
CA VAL A 133 9.31 7.68 7.56
C VAL A 133 10.75 8.19 7.55
N ASP A 134 11.14 8.91 6.51
CA ASP A 134 12.41 9.64 6.46
C ASP A 134 12.32 10.90 7.33
N ALA A 135 12.97 10.88 8.50
CA ALA A 135 12.92 12.01 9.43
C ALA A 135 13.45 13.31 8.81
N GLN A 136 14.43 13.23 7.92
CA GLN A 136 15.05 14.41 7.32
C GLN A 136 14.14 15.16 6.35
N HIS A 137 13.34 14.42 5.56
CA HIS A 137 12.55 15.00 4.48
C HIS A 137 11.03 14.95 4.73
N PHE A 138 10.59 14.39 5.85
CA PHE A 138 9.17 14.16 6.12
C PHE A 138 8.31 15.43 6.04
N GLU A 139 8.77 16.51 6.68
CA GLU A 139 7.97 17.75 6.71
C GLU A 139 7.85 18.38 5.31
N GLN A 140 8.92 18.36 4.52
CA GLN A 140 8.89 18.83 3.14
C GLN A 140 7.90 18.01 2.31
N HIS A 141 8.00 16.68 2.36
CA HIS A 141 7.11 15.80 1.60
C HIS A 141 5.66 15.94 2.03
N LEU A 142 5.40 16.11 3.33
CA LEU A 142 4.05 16.29 3.86
C LEU A 142 3.40 17.62 3.43
N ASP A 143 4.22 18.66 3.18
CA ASP A 143 3.74 19.97 2.72
C ASP A 143 3.53 20.01 1.20
N GLU A 144 4.17 19.11 0.44
CA GLU A 144 4.14 19.04 -1.02
C GLU A 144 3.17 17.98 -1.57
N LEU A 145 2.90 16.91 -0.82
CA LEU A 145 2.22 15.70 -1.29
C LEU A 145 1.27 15.14 -0.22
N ASP A 146 0.22 14.45 -0.64
CA ASP A 146 -0.77 13.84 0.24
C ASP A 146 -0.33 12.44 0.74
N GLU A 147 0.38 11.67 -0.07
CA GLU A 147 0.74 10.27 0.19
C GLU A 147 1.51 10.05 1.50
N PRO A 148 2.49 10.91 1.89
CA PRO A 148 3.17 10.74 3.18
C PRO A 148 2.22 10.85 4.37
N GLY A 149 1.20 11.70 4.27
CA GLY A 149 0.16 11.86 5.28
C GLY A 149 -0.73 10.62 5.38
N GLU A 150 -1.18 10.07 4.26
CA GLU A 150 -1.99 8.86 4.18
C GLU A 150 -1.22 7.64 4.71
N GLN A 151 0.03 7.46 4.30
CA GLN A 151 0.89 6.38 4.78
C GLN A 151 1.07 6.42 6.30
N VAL A 152 1.21 7.60 6.89
CA VAL A 152 1.27 7.79 8.35
C VAL A 152 -0.08 7.52 9.00
N ALA A 153 -1.19 7.95 8.40
CA ALA A 153 -2.53 7.77 8.95
C ALA A 153 -2.91 6.30 9.09
N PHE A 154 -2.59 5.48 8.08
CA PHE A 154 -2.88 4.05 8.09
C PHE A 154 -1.92 3.21 8.94
N ALA A 155 -0.77 3.75 9.35
CA ALA A 155 0.27 3.00 10.06
C ALA A 155 -0.20 2.43 11.41
N ASP A 156 0.13 1.15 11.67
CA ASP A 156 0.10 0.54 13.00
C ASP A 156 1.43 0.71 13.73
N VAL A 157 2.50 0.61 12.95
CA VAL A 157 3.89 0.79 13.39
C VAL A 157 4.55 1.83 12.50
N LEU A 158 5.17 2.82 13.12
CA LEU A 158 5.92 3.88 12.46
C LEU A 158 7.40 3.78 12.82
N LEU A 159 8.24 3.64 11.82
CA LEU A 159 9.68 3.77 11.97
C LEU A 159 10.10 5.17 11.53
N LEU A 160 10.36 6.05 12.48
CA LEU A 160 10.96 7.35 12.21
C LEU A 160 12.45 7.13 11.97
N ASN A 161 12.81 6.94 10.71
CA ASN A 161 14.14 6.51 10.28
C ASN A 161 15.06 7.69 9.94
N LYS A 162 16.36 7.43 9.82
CA LYS A 162 17.41 8.40 9.54
C LYS A 162 17.50 9.50 10.61
N THR A 163 17.24 9.14 11.87
CA THR A 163 17.27 10.08 13.00
C THR A 163 18.65 10.66 13.29
N ASP A 164 19.69 10.06 12.74
CA ASP A 164 21.07 10.54 12.77
C ASP A 164 21.34 11.73 11.83
N LEU A 165 20.43 12.01 10.91
CA LEU A 165 20.52 13.13 9.96
C LEU A 165 19.71 14.36 10.42
N VAL A 166 19.12 14.31 11.61
CA VAL A 166 18.21 15.34 12.13
C VAL A 166 18.66 15.78 13.51
N GLU A 167 18.63 17.10 13.75
CA GLU A 167 18.93 17.64 15.07
C GLU A 167 17.87 17.21 16.11
N PRO A 168 18.23 17.00 17.39
CA PRO A 168 17.29 16.51 18.39
C PRO A 168 16.01 17.31 18.54
N GLY A 169 16.10 18.65 18.46
CA GLY A 169 14.92 19.53 18.56
C GLY A 169 13.96 19.42 17.37
N ASP A 170 14.50 19.21 16.16
CA ASP A 170 13.73 18.98 14.96
C ASP A 170 13.07 17.60 14.98
N LEU A 171 13.80 16.59 15.46
CA LEU A 171 13.26 15.23 15.59
C LEU A 171 12.03 15.19 16.51
N GLU A 172 12.03 15.92 17.62
CA GLU A 172 10.87 16.03 18.50
C GLU A 172 9.70 16.75 17.83
N ARG A 173 9.97 17.75 16.99
CA ARG A 173 8.94 18.45 16.22
C ARG A 173 8.32 17.51 15.18
N ILE A 174 9.13 16.77 14.46
CA ILE A 174 8.69 15.79 13.46
C ILE A 174 7.85 14.69 14.11
N GLU A 175 8.29 14.13 15.23
CA GLU A 175 7.52 13.11 15.97
C GLU A 175 6.17 13.66 16.44
N ARG A 176 6.11 14.91 16.90
CA ARG A 176 4.83 15.56 17.27
C ARG A 176 3.91 15.68 16.04
N ARG A 177 4.46 16.00 14.86
CA ARG A 177 3.70 16.11 13.61
C ARG A 177 3.14 14.76 13.17
N VAL A 178 3.96 13.71 13.24
CA VAL A 178 3.55 12.31 13.01
C VAL A 178 2.41 11.92 13.96
N ARG A 179 2.56 12.21 15.27
CA ARG A 179 1.54 11.90 16.29
C ARG A 179 0.27 12.74 16.16
N ALA A 180 0.35 13.91 15.55
CA ALA A 180 -0.84 14.71 15.25
C ALA A 180 -1.70 14.05 14.16
N ILE A 181 -1.08 13.38 13.19
CA ILE A 181 -1.76 12.62 12.13
C ILE A 181 -2.26 11.28 12.70
N ASN A 182 -1.38 10.53 13.38
CA ASN A 182 -1.70 9.21 13.92
C ASN A 182 -1.29 9.09 15.39
N LYS A 183 -2.29 9.15 16.28
CA LYS A 183 -2.09 9.09 17.73
C LYS A 183 -1.90 7.67 18.26
N THR A 184 -2.27 6.66 17.51
CA THR A 184 -2.37 5.27 17.95
C THR A 184 -1.19 4.43 17.50
N ALA A 185 -0.49 4.82 16.44
CA ALA A 185 0.67 4.11 15.93
C ALA A 185 1.79 3.99 16.97
N ARG A 186 2.44 2.82 17.00
CA ARG A 186 3.65 2.61 17.79
C ARG A 186 4.84 3.23 17.06
N VAL A 187 5.42 4.30 17.58
CA VAL A 187 6.52 5.03 16.93
C VAL A 187 7.85 4.57 17.49
N PHE A 188 8.78 4.20 16.61
CA PHE A 188 10.16 3.86 16.94
C PHE A 188 11.11 4.76 16.17
N ARG A 189 12.08 5.35 16.86
CA ARG A 189 13.19 6.12 16.27
C ARG A 189 14.26 5.14 15.83
N THR A 190 14.67 5.22 14.57
CA THR A 190 15.64 4.27 13.99
C THR A 190 16.72 4.98 13.17
N ARG A 191 17.84 4.29 12.98
CA ARG A 191 18.91 4.61 12.04
C ARG A 191 19.12 3.39 11.17
N ASN A 192 19.21 3.55 9.86
CA ASN A 192 19.32 2.44 8.92
C ASN A 192 18.25 1.34 9.14
N ALA A 193 17.05 1.75 9.49
CA ALA A 193 15.92 0.86 9.83
C ALA A 193 16.27 -0.16 10.95
N ASP A 194 17.19 0.19 11.88
CA ASP A 194 17.59 -0.68 12.99
C ASP A 194 16.49 -0.74 14.05
N VAL A 195 15.74 -1.82 14.02
CA VAL A 195 14.64 -2.13 14.94
C VAL A 195 14.61 -3.63 15.21
N ALA A 196 14.24 -4.04 16.42
CA ALA A 196 14.02 -5.45 16.72
C ALA A 196 12.87 -6.00 15.86
N ILE A 197 13.08 -7.14 15.21
CA ILE A 197 12.14 -7.73 14.21
C ILE A 197 10.75 -7.98 14.83
N GLU A 198 10.67 -8.34 16.10
CA GLU A 198 9.42 -8.58 16.84
C GLU A 198 8.56 -7.32 17.00
N ARG A 199 9.11 -6.14 16.71
CA ARG A 199 8.38 -4.86 16.72
C ARG A 199 7.69 -4.56 15.39
N VAL A 200 8.05 -5.30 14.35
CA VAL A 200 7.54 -5.11 12.97
C VAL A 200 6.87 -6.35 12.40
N LEU A 201 7.14 -7.55 12.95
CA LEU A 201 6.50 -8.80 12.55
C LEU A 201 5.78 -9.46 13.73
N ASN A 202 4.62 -10.09 13.47
CA ASN A 202 3.73 -10.70 14.48
C ASN A 202 3.30 -9.71 15.57
N VAL A 203 3.02 -8.49 15.19
CA VAL A 203 2.68 -7.42 16.13
C VAL A 203 1.21 -7.51 16.54
N GLY A 204 0.36 -8.11 15.69
CA GLY A 204 -1.08 -8.20 15.88
C GLY A 204 -1.70 -6.82 16.10
N ALA A 205 -1.22 -5.81 15.37
CA ALA A 205 -1.54 -4.42 15.64
C ALA A 205 -2.60 -3.85 14.71
N PHE A 206 -2.93 -4.54 13.62
CA PHE A 206 -3.94 -4.02 12.69
C PHE A 206 -5.31 -3.94 13.37
N ASP A 207 -5.92 -2.75 13.27
CA ASP A 207 -7.24 -2.44 13.79
C ASP A 207 -8.15 -1.95 12.66
N LEU A 208 -9.14 -2.80 12.30
CA LEU A 208 -10.11 -2.48 11.25
C LEU A 208 -10.94 -1.23 11.56
N GLN A 209 -11.32 -1.01 12.84
CA GLN A 209 -12.10 0.15 13.22
C GLN A 209 -11.31 1.44 13.01
N ARG A 210 -10.02 1.39 13.26
CA ARG A 210 -9.12 2.50 12.99
C ARG A 210 -8.97 2.75 11.49
N ALA A 211 -8.77 1.71 10.68
CA ALA A 211 -8.70 1.84 9.23
C ALA A 211 -9.99 2.49 8.66
N MET A 212 -11.16 2.08 9.14
CA MET A 212 -12.44 2.68 8.78
C MET A 212 -12.61 4.12 9.30
N ALA A 213 -11.91 4.50 10.37
CA ALA A 213 -11.93 5.89 10.86
C ALA A 213 -11.01 6.80 10.02
N VAL A 214 -9.95 6.25 9.42
CA VAL A 214 -9.06 6.94 8.46
C VAL A 214 -9.76 7.09 7.11
N ASP A 215 -10.34 6.00 6.60
CA ASP A 215 -11.11 5.98 5.36
C ASP A 215 -12.51 5.40 5.62
N GLY A 216 -13.54 6.26 5.58
CA GLY A 216 -14.92 5.85 5.79
C GLY A 216 -15.45 4.87 4.75
N ALA A 217 -14.84 4.81 3.57
CA ALA A 217 -15.16 3.90 2.47
C ALA A 217 -14.29 2.62 2.49
N PHE A 218 -13.45 2.40 3.51
CA PHE A 218 -12.47 1.30 3.56
C PHE A 218 -13.05 -0.09 3.27
N LEU A 219 -14.30 -0.37 3.61
CA LEU A 219 -14.98 -1.63 3.29
C LEU A 219 -15.91 -1.55 2.09
N GLU A 220 -15.99 -0.40 1.43
CA GLU A 220 -16.79 -0.26 0.19
C GLU A 220 -15.95 -0.78 -0.99
N PRO A 221 -16.44 -1.79 -1.76
CA PRO A 221 -15.71 -2.26 -2.90
C PRO A 221 -15.67 -1.17 -3.98
N GLU A 222 -14.48 -0.84 -4.48
CA GLU A 222 -14.37 -0.12 -5.75
C GLU A 222 -14.80 -1.05 -6.88
N TYR A 223 -15.98 -0.82 -7.43
CA TYR A 223 -16.45 -1.55 -8.60
C TYR A 223 -15.80 -0.97 -9.86
N PRO A 224 -14.99 -1.74 -10.60
CA PRO A 224 -14.37 -1.26 -11.84
C PRO A 224 -15.36 -1.08 -13.00
N PHE A 225 -16.63 -1.44 -12.79
CA PHE A 225 -17.71 -1.29 -13.77
C PHE A 225 -18.82 -0.43 -13.21
N GLU A 226 -18.67 0.87 -13.40
CA GLU A 226 -19.79 1.76 -13.20
C GLU A 226 -20.59 1.90 -14.49
N TRP A 227 -21.87 1.58 -14.43
CA TRP A 227 -22.85 2.10 -15.35
C TRP A 227 -22.74 3.62 -15.39
N ALA A 228 -22.81 4.22 -16.56
CA ALA A 228 -22.61 5.66 -16.79
C ALA A 228 -23.43 6.61 -15.89
N GLY A 229 -24.38 6.10 -15.09
CA GLY A 229 -25.15 6.85 -14.09
C GLY A 229 -24.45 7.01 -12.72
N ALA A 230 -23.52 6.14 -12.36
CA ALA A 230 -22.82 6.21 -11.07
C ALA A 230 -21.61 7.16 -11.10
N TYR A 231 -21.05 7.44 -12.29
CA TYR A 231 -19.95 8.40 -12.49
C TYR A 231 -20.26 9.81 -11.95
N GLN A 232 -21.54 10.22 -12.02
CA GLN A 232 -21.95 11.53 -11.49
C GLN A 232 -21.98 11.60 -9.97
N LEU A 233 -22.18 10.49 -9.27
CA LEU A 233 -22.20 10.43 -7.81
C LEU A 233 -20.80 10.36 -7.21
N ALA A 234 -19.88 9.62 -7.81
CA ALA A 234 -18.49 9.54 -7.38
C ALA A 234 -17.75 10.88 -7.60
N ALA A 235 -17.91 11.49 -8.77
CA ALA A 235 -17.37 12.83 -9.05
C ALA A 235 -17.91 13.93 -8.09
N GLY A 236 -19.10 13.74 -7.53
CA GLY A 236 -19.71 14.66 -6.56
C GLY A 236 -19.07 14.58 -5.15
N ARG A 237 -18.54 13.43 -4.77
CA ARG A 237 -17.89 13.27 -3.43
C ARG A 237 -16.48 13.85 -3.37
N HIS A 238 -15.69 13.73 -4.44
CA HIS A 238 -14.37 14.36 -4.51
C HIS A 238 -14.39 15.90 -4.46
N LYS A 239 -15.50 16.51 -4.92
CA LYS A 239 -15.65 17.99 -4.87
C LYS A 239 -15.96 18.55 -3.49
N LEU A 240 -16.34 17.71 -2.52
CA LEU A 240 -16.65 18.19 -1.16
C LEU A 240 -15.42 18.32 -0.26
N LEU A 241 -14.28 17.74 -0.66
CA LEU A 241 -13.02 17.82 0.09
C LEU A 241 -12.07 18.90 -0.43
N THR A 242 -12.24 19.38 -1.66
CA THR A 242 -11.43 20.46 -2.23
C THR A 242 -12.31 21.67 -2.54
N GLY A 243 -12.62 22.49 -1.53
CA GLY A 243 -13.41 23.70 -1.70
C GLY A 243 -12.76 24.77 -2.59
N ALA A 244 -12.91 24.67 -3.90
CA ALA A 244 -12.67 25.77 -4.82
C ALA A 244 -13.52 25.63 -6.08
N ALA A 245 -14.56 26.47 -6.17
CA ALA A 245 -15.35 26.62 -7.37
C ALA A 245 -14.56 27.44 -8.40
N HIS A 246 -14.33 26.90 -9.60
CA HIS A 246 -14.02 27.69 -10.78
C HIS A 246 -15.12 27.47 -11.82
N SER A 247 -15.94 28.50 -11.98
CA SER A 247 -16.87 28.68 -13.10
C SER A 247 -16.09 29.15 -14.32
N GLY A 248 -16.04 28.34 -15.35
CA GLY A 248 -15.51 28.70 -16.66
C GLY A 248 -16.35 28.03 -17.75
N GLN A 249 -17.30 28.78 -18.28
CA GLN A 249 -18.08 28.45 -19.46
C GLN A 249 -17.17 28.59 -20.69
N HIS A 250 -16.98 27.54 -21.46
CA HIS A 250 -16.46 27.62 -22.82
C HIS A 250 -17.42 26.90 -23.76
N ASP A 251 -18.19 27.70 -24.48
CA ASP A 251 -18.92 27.30 -25.67
C ASP A 251 -17.92 27.02 -26.81
N HIS A 252 -17.97 25.86 -27.41
CA HIS A 252 -17.31 25.58 -28.67
C HIS A 252 -18.38 25.18 -29.69
N ASP A 253 -18.66 26.12 -30.58
CA ASP A 253 -19.41 25.89 -31.82
C ASP A 253 -18.58 24.98 -32.74
N CYS A 254 -19.19 23.88 -33.19
CA CYS A 254 -18.66 23.06 -34.27
C CYS A 254 -19.26 23.55 -35.60
N GLU A 255 -18.49 24.28 -36.38
CA GLU A 255 -18.79 24.51 -37.78
C GLU A 255 -18.40 23.30 -38.66
N THR A 256 -19.39 22.82 -39.38
CA THR A 256 -19.24 21.80 -40.40
C THR A 256 -18.71 22.45 -41.69
N GLY A 257 -17.49 22.06 -42.09
CA GLY A 257 -16.91 22.44 -43.39
C GLY A 257 -16.87 21.26 -44.35
N ASP A 258 -17.74 21.32 -45.34
CA ASP A 258 -17.71 20.49 -46.54
C ASP A 258 -16.48 20.82 -47.40
N HIS A 259 -15.69 19.84 -47.78
CA HIS A 259 -14.78 19.97 -48.91
C HIS A 259 -14.92 18.82 -49.89
N ALA A 260 -15.43 19.24 -51.06
CA ALA A 260 -15.58 18.46 -52.27
C ALA A 260 -14.19 18.06 -52.85
N HIS A 261 -14.18 16.87 -53.44
CA HIS A 261 -13.10 16.36 -54.30
C HIS A 261 -13.10 17.12 -55.63
N ASP A 262 -11.91 17.48 -56.11
CA ASP A 262 -11.63 17.66 -57.54
C ASP A 262 -10.34 16.95 -57.92
N HIS A 263 -10.45 16.08 -58.91
CA HIS A 263 -9.40 15.44 -59.68
C HIS A 263 -8.92 16.41 -60.76
N HIS A 264 -7.63 16.51 -60.99
CA HIS A 264 -7.04 16.67 -62.33
C HIS A 264 -5.51 16.46 -62.30
N ASP A 265 -5.08 15.59 -63.27
CA ASP A 265 -3.80 15.36 -63.96
C ASP A 265 -2.59 14.93 -63.12
#